data_25752b21bd60313f021d656514ec3d96
#
_entry.id   25752b21bd60313f021d656514ec3d96
#
_cell.length_a   1.000
_cell.length_b   1.000
_cell.length_c   1.000
_cell.angle_alpha   90.00
_cell.angle_beta   90.00
_cell.angle_gamma   90.00
#
_symmetry.space_group_name_H-M   'P 1'
#
loop_
_entity.id
_entity.type
_entity.pdbx_description
1 polymer ?
#
loop_
_entity_poly.entity_id
_entity_poly.type
_entity_poly.pdbx_seq_one_letter_code
_entity_poly.pdbx_strand_id
1 'polypeptide(L)'
;MLKLGYKASAEQFSPKDLLAYSVRAEECGFDSVFVSDHFQPWKHTDGHAPFSFSFLGALGAKTSRIVMGTSVLTPTFRYHPSIVAHAFGTLGALFPERVILGIGTGESLNEVPATGMQWPEMKERFARMRESVRLIRQLWTEDRVSFEGDYYTTESATIYDKPDKPVPIYVAAAGPMVAKYAGRMGDGFICTSGKAMELYTEKLLPNVAEGRSLSSRDVPDYEKMIEVKVSFDTDKDRAMQDTRHWAALALSPDEKMSVEDPLEMEKLADALPVERAASRWIVSTDPDEHVERIKTYHYLGFNHLVFHAPGPDQARFMDLYAEHVMPRLRAQLS
;
A
#
# COMPACT_ATOMS: atom_id res chain seq x y z
N MET A 1 6.87 -9.29 15.78
CA MET A 1 5.52 -9.94 15.87
C MET A 1 4.90 -9.96 14.48
N LEU A 2 4.24 -11.06 14.09
CA LEU A 2 3.51 -11.16 12.82
C LEU A 2 2.25 -10.29 12.86
N LYS A 3 2.02 -9.50 11.79
CA LYS A 3 0.78 -8.74 11.56
C LYS A 3 0.07 -9.23 10.30
N LEU A 4 -1.24 -9.39 10.37
CA LEU A 4 -2.11 -9.80 9.27
C LEU A 4 -3.07 -8.66 8.96
N GLY A 5 -2.90 -8.04 7.79
CA GLY A 5 -3.66 -6.87 7.37
C GLY A 5 -4.65 -7.17 6.24
N TYR A 6 -5.59 -6.27 6.05
CA TYR A 6 -6.54 -6.25 4.94
C TYR A 6 -6.21 -5.10 3.98
N LYS A 7 -6.13 -5.39 2.68
CA LYS A 7 -6.04 -4.36 1.63
C LYS A 7 -7.44 -3.88 1.27
N ALA A 8 -7.75 -2.66 1.65
CA ALA A 8 -8.95 -1.98 1.21
C ALA A 8 -8.79 -1.53 -0.25
N SER A 9 -9.43 -2.27 -1.16
CA SER A 9 -9.31 -2.10 -2.62
C SER A 9 -10.12 -0.88 -3.07
N ALA A 10 -9.55 0.31 -2.92
CA ALA A 10 -10.21 1.59 -3.19
C ALA A 10 -10.69 1.71 -4.64
N GLU A 11 -10.00 1.06 -5.56
CA GLU A 11 -10.30 1.11 -6.99
C GLU A 11 -11.51 0.25 -7.39
N GLN A 12 -11.96 -0.65 -6.49
CA GLN A 12 -13.04 -1.61 -6.74
C GLN A 12 -14.36 -1.27 -6.03
N PHE A 13 -14.32 -0.51 -4.93
CA PHE A 13 -15.49 -0.34 -4.09
C PHE A 13 -15.84 1.13 -3.85
N SER A 14 -17.16 1.39 -3.78
CA SER A 14 -17.65 2.71 -3.38
C SER A 14 -17.10 3.12 -2.00
N PRO A 15 -16.96 4.41 -1.70
CA PRO A 15 -16.47 4.86 -0.39
C PRO A 15 -17.24 4.27 0.79
N LYS A 16 -18.54 4.06 0.61
CA LYS A 16 -19.43 3.51 1.65
C LYS A 16 -19.18 2.04 1.90
N ASP A 17 -19.09 1.25 0.82
CA ASP A 17 -18.87 -0.19 0.91
C ASP A 17 -17.45 -0.48 1.39
N LEU A 18 -16.46 0.27 0.87
CA LEU A 18 -15.06 0.16 1.31
C LEU A 18 -14.92 0.41 2.82
N LEU A 19 -15.64 1.42 3.35
CA LEU A 19 -15.65 1.70 4.79
C LEU A 19 -16.29 0.55 5.58
N ALA A 20 -17.43 0.03 5.11
CA ALA A 20 -18.10 -1.10 5.76
C ALA A 20 -17.19 -2.36 5.81
N TYR A 21 -16.53 -2.70 4.70
CA TYR A 21 -15.56 -3.79 4.65
C TYR A 21 -14.36 -3.56 5.56
N SER A 22 -13.86 -2.33 5.64
CA SER A 22 -12.70 -2.01 6.48
C SER A 22 -13.03 -2.06 7.98
N VAL A 23 -14.24 -1.70 8.38
CA VAL A 23 -14.74 -1.91 9.75
C VAL A 23 -14.87 -3.40 10.06
N ARG A 24 -15.44 -4.18 9.11
CA ARG A 24 -15.54 -5.64 9.26
C ARG A 24 -14.18 -6.32 9.39
N ALA A 25 -13.13 -5.80 8.73
CA ALA A 25 -11.78 -6.33 8.89
C ALA A 25 -11.31 -6.27 10.36
N GLU A 26 -11.63 -5.19 11.09
CA GLU A 26 -11.37 -5.12 12.53
C GLU A 26 -12.15 -6.18 13.31
N GLU A 27 -13.43 -6.39 12.97
CA GLU A 27 -14.29 -7.40 13.60
C GLU A 27 -13.78 -8.82 13.35
N CYS A 28 -13.29 -9.10 12.15
CA CYS A 28 -12.69 -10.39 11.75
C CYS A 28 -11.28 -10.63 12.29
N GLY A 29 -10.72 -9.69 13.06
CA GLY A 29 -9.43 -9.88 13.74
C GLY A 29 -8.21 -9.55 12.91
N PHE A 30 -8.34 -8.78 11.81
CA PHE A 30 -7.18 -8.22 11.14
C PHE A 30 -6.49 -7.17 12.01
N ASP A 31 -5.18 -7.06 11.88
CA ASP A 31 -4.35 -6.13 12.66
C ASP A 31 -4.28 -4.75 12.00
N SER A 32 -4.47 -4.67 10.68
CA SER A 32 -4.36 -3.42 9.92
C SER A 32 -5.24 -3.38 8.68
N VAL A 33 -5.52 -2.16 8.21
CA VAL A 33 -6.17 -1.86 6.92
C VAL A 33 -5.31 -0.87 6.15
N PHE A 34 -4.97 -1.21 4.91
CA PHE A 34 -4.25 -0.31 4.01
C PHE A 34 -5.06 0.00 2.76
N VAL A 35 -5.18 1.29 2.45
CA VAL A 35 -5.91 1.80 1.29
C VAL A 35 -4.95 2.37 0.24
N SER A 36 -5.25 2.18 -1.04
CA SER A 36 -4.55 2.88 -2.13
C SER A 36 -5.00 4.35 -2.20
N ASP A 37 -4.07 5.23 -2.59
CA ASP A 37 -4.38 6.62 -2.90
C ASP A 37 -4.38 6.84 -4.41
N HIS A 38 -5.43 6.41 -5.05
CA HIS A 38 -5.63 6.57 -6.49
C HIS A 38 -6.53 7.76 -6.80
N PHE A 39 -6.26 8.46 -7.91
CA PHE A 39 -7.16 9.43 -8.52
C PHE A 39 -8.05 8.75 -9.56
N GLN A 40 -7.49 7.77 -10.26
CA GLN A 40 -8.17 6.94 -11.24
C GLN A 40 -7.99 5.45 -10.91
N PRO A 41 -9.02 4.60 -11.11
CA PRO A 41 -8.89 3.16 -10.93
C PRO A 41 -8.11 2.50 -12.08
N TRP A 42 -7.75 1.24 -11.92
CA TRP A 42 -7.16 0.40 -12.98
C TRP A 42 -8.17 -0.04 -14.03
N LYS A 43 -9.46 0.08 -13.73
CA LYS A 43 -10.58 -0.32 -14.58
C LYS A 43 -11.64 0.79 -14.57
N HIS A 44 -12.13 1.16 -15.75
CA HIS A 44 -13.12 2.23 -15.88
C HIS A 44 -14.51 1.81 -15.44
N THR A 45 -14.97 0.65 -15.94
CA THR A 45 -16.31 0.14 -15.64
C THR A 45 -16.40 -0.31 -14.18
N ASP A 46 -17.38 0.23 -13.46
CA ASP A 46 -17.56 0.03 -12.02
C ASP A 46 -16.31 0.35 -11.19
N GLY A 47 -15.48 1.28 -11.70
CA GLY A 47 -14.27 1.74 -11.02
C GLY A 47 -14.56 2.82 -9.99
N HIS A 48 -13.77 2.83 -8.93
CA HIS A 48 -13.83 3.81 -7.83
C HIS A 48 -12.45 4.36 -7.52
N ALA A 49 -12.38 5.50 -6.86
CA ALA A 49 -11.14 6.07 -6.33
C ALA A 49 -11.44 7.05 -5.17
N PRO A 50 -11.91 6.54 -4.02
CA PRO A 50 -12.17 7.40 -2.88
C PRO A 50 -10.90 8.07 -2.36
N PHE A 51 -11.02 9.33 -1.97
CA PHE A 51 -9.90 10.11 -1.46
C PHE A 51 -9.39 9.54 -0.13
N SER A 52 -8.16 9.07 -0.10
CA SER A 52 -7.59 8.30 1.00
C SER A 52 -7.59 9.05 2.33
N PHE A 53 -7.36 10.36 2.35
CA PHE A 53 -7.34 11.16 3.59
C PHE A 53 -8.72 11.19 4.27
N SER A 54 -9.77 11.45 3.49
CA SER A 54 -11.15 11.43 3.99
C SER A 54 -11.56 10.04 4.44
N PHE A 55 -11.16 9.01 3.69
CA PHE A 55 -11.45 7.62 4.01
C PHE A 55 -10.79 7.18 5.34
N LEU A 56 -9.49 7.49 5.53
CA LEU A 56 -8.78 7.16 6.77
C LEU A 56 -9.36 7.87 7.99
N GLY A 57 -9.80 9.13 7.84
CA GLY A 57 -10.50 9.85 8.91
C GLY A 57 -11.82 9.16 9.31
N ALA A 58 -12.61 8.74 8.32
CA ALA A 58 -13.85 8.02 8.55
C ALA A 58 -13.59 6.64 9.18
N LEU A 59 -12.60 5.89 8.69
CA LEU A 59 -12.24 4.59 9.22
C LEU A 59 -11.77 4.68 10.67
N GLY A 60 -10.88 5.63 10.98
CA GLY A 60 -10.39 5.84 12.33
C GLY A 60 -11.49 6.14 13.34
N ALA A 61 -12.51 6.93 12.93
CA ALA A 61 -13.66 7.26 13.76
C ALA A 61 -14.65 6.08 13.95
N LYS A 62 -14.60 5.06 13.09
CA LYS A 62 -15.50 3.88 13.15
C LYS A 62 -14.83 2.65 13.76
N THR A 63 -13.53 2.68 14.01
CA THR A 63 -12.73 1.57 14.53
C THR A 63 -11.99 1.99 15.80
N SER A 64 -11.56 1.03 16.61
CA SER A 64 -10.94 1.30 17.91
C SER A 64 -9.49 0.87 18.06
N ARG A 65 -9.05 -0.17 17.35
CA ARG A 65 -7.73 -0.79 17.53
C ARG A 65 -6.94 -0.99 16.23
N ILE A 66 -7.64 -1.14 15.09
CA ILE A 66 -6.98 -1.49 13.84
C ILE A 66 -6.00 -0.38 13.41
N VAL A 67 -4.81 -0.79 13.00
CA VAL A 67 -3.84 0.13 12.39
C VAL A 67 -4.28 0.41 10.96
N MET A 68 -4.16 1.65 10.53
CA MET A 68 -4.58 2.06 9.19
C MET A 68 -3.54 2.90 8.49
N GLY A 69 -3.50 2.83 7.17
CA GLY A 69 -2.53 3.61 6.40
C GLY A 69 -2.76 3.56 4.91
N THR A 70 -1.84 4.17 4.18
CA THR A 70 -1.83 4.13 2.71
C THR A 70 -0.85 3.07 2.19
N SER A 71 -1.25 2.38 1.13
CA SER A 71 -0.40 1.45 0.38
C SER A 71 -0.68 1.60 -1.13
N VAL A 72 -0.15 2.67 -1.77
CA VAL A 72 0.64 3.76 -1.17
C VAL A 72 0.14 5.12 -1.68
N LEU A 73 0.57 6.17 -1.04
CA LEU A 73 0.34 7.54 -1.45
C LEU A 73 1.60 8.10 -2.15
N THR A 74 1.40 9.01 -3.11
CA THR A 74 2.51 9.73 -3.77
C THR A 74 2.57 11.16 -3.25
N PRO A 75 3.57 11.52 -2.39
CA PRO A 75 3.59 12.83 -1.73
C PRO A 75 4.30 13.90 -2.55
N THR A 76 4.21 13.85 -3.89
CA THR A 76 5.15 14.63 -4.73
C THR A 76 4.53 15.42 -5.89
N PHE A 77 3.34 15.03 -6.37
CA PHE A 77 2.76 15.64 -7.59
C PHE A 77 1.39 16.25 -7.34
N ARG A 78 0.34 15.41 -7.17
CA ARG A 78 -1.00 15.89 -6.83
C ARG A 78 -1.04 16.64 -5.50
N TYR A 79 -0.10 16.35 -4.61
CA TYR A 79 0.00 16.98 -3.29
C TYR A 79 1.33 17.70 -3.13
N HIS A 80 1.27 18.89 -2.53
CA HIS A 80 2.47 19.43 -1.90
C HIS A 80 2.76 18.64 -0.61
N PRO A 81 4.03 18.31 -0.28
CA PRO A 81 4.35 17.52 0.92
C PRO A 81 3.81 18.08 2.24
N SER A 82 3.65 19.41 2.34
CA SER A 82 3.05 20.04 3.52
C SER A 82 1.58 19.65 3.73
N ILE A 83 0.83 19.40 2.64
CA ILE A 83 -0.56 18.94 2.72
C ILE A 83 -0.61 17.52 3.26
N VAL A 84 0.31 16.66 2.79
CA VAL A 84 0.45 15.29 3.31
C VAL A 84 0.84 15.30 4.78
N ALA A 85 1.83 16.14 5.15
CA ALA A 85 2.26 16.30 6.53
C ALA A 85 1.11 16.79 7.43
N HIS A 86 0.33 17.76 6.98
CA HIS A 86 -0.81 18.31 7.73
C HIS A 86 -1.91 17.25 7.92
N ALA A 87 -2.31 16.57 6.84
CA ALA A 87 -3.35 15.53 6.89
C ALA A 87 -2.95 14.36 7.83
N PHE A 88 -1.74 13.83 7.68
CA PHE A 88 -1.27 12.73 8.51
C PHE A 88 -0.89 13.17 9.94
N GLY A 89 -0.49 14.43 10.14
CA GLY A 89 -0.38 15.03 11.46
C GLY A 89 -1.71 15.01 12.20
N THR A 90 -2.77 15.50 11.55
CA THR A 90 -4.14 15.48 12.10
C THR A 90 -4.63 14.05 12.34
N LEU A 91 -4.44 13.13 11.39
CA LEU A 91 -4.83 11.72 11.57
C LEU A 91 -4.10 11.07 12.75
N GLY A 92 -2.78 11.33 12.89
CA GLY A 92 -1.98 10.82 14.00
C GLY A 92 -2.39 11.39 15.35
N ALA A 93 -2.80 12.66 15.41
CA ALA A 93 -3.33 13.30 16.62
C ALA A 93 -4.72 12.74 17.01
N LEU A 94 -5.58 12.48 16.02
CA LEU A 94 -6.91 11.89 16.25
C LEU A 94 -6.83 10.40 16.62
N PHE A 95 -5.88 9.66 16.07
CA PHE A 95 -5.76 8.21 16.19
C PHE A 95 -4.34 7.79 16.56
N PRO A 96 -3.86 8.11 17.76
CA PRO A 96 -2.48 7.86 18.18
C PRO A 96 -2.05 6.40 17.98
N GLU A 97 -0.84 6.21 17.43
CA GLU A 97 -0.20 4.91 17.18
C GLU A 97 -0.96 3.97 16.21
N ARG A 98 -2.05 4.44 15.59
CA ARG A 98 -2.87 3.67 14.64
C ARG A 98 -2.70 4.07 13.18
N VAL A 99 -1.85 5.05 12.87
CA VAL A 99 -1.72 5.60 11.52
C VAL A 99 -0.32 5.35 10.97
N ILE A 100 -0.25 4.90 9.70
CA ILE A 100 1.00 4.72 8.95
C ILE A 100 0.88 5.46 7.63
N LEU A 101 1.89 6.29 7.31
CA LEU A 101 2.03 6.92 6.00
C LEU A 101 2.86 6.00 5.09
N GLY A 102 2.22 5.21 4.25
CA GLY A 102 2.87 4.45 3.20
C GLY A 102 3.02 5.29 1.93
N ILE A 103 4.23 5.42 1.41
CA ILE A 103 4.55 6.27 0.27
C ILE A 103 5.24 5.53 -0.86
N GLY A 104 5.08 6.05 -2.08
CA GLY A 104 5.75 5.57 -3.30
C GLY A 104 6.18 6.69 -4.23
N THR A 105 6.83 6.32 -5.33
CA THR A 105 7.35 7.27 -6.33
C THR A 105 6.32 7.68 -7.38
N GLY A 106 5.09 7.20 -7.25
CA GLY A 106 3.96 7.53 -8.12
C GLY A 106 3.82 6.68 -9.38
N GLU A 107 2.65 6.81 -10.00
CA GLU A 107 2.24 6.18 -11.24
C GLU A 107 1.61 7.22 -12.17
N SER A 108 1.95 7.17 -13.48
CA SER A 108 1.44 8.15 -14.45
C SER A 108 -0.09 8.15 -14.53
N LEU A 109 -0.72 6.96 -14.47
CA LEU A 109 -2.18 6.78 -14.45
C LEU A 109 -2.89 7.71 -13.43
N ASN A 110 -2.27 7.96 -12.28
CA ASN A 110 -2.86 8.77 -11.22
C ASN A 110 -2.45 10.24 -11.28
N GLU A 111 -1.22 10.50 -11.66
CA GLU A 111 -0.64 11.84 -11.50
C GLU A 111 -0.86 12.70 -12.76
N VAL A 112 -0.67 12.13 -13.96
CA VAL A 112 -0.73 12.88 -15.21
C VAL A 112 -2.14 13.39 -15.51
N PRO A 113 -3.20 12.57 -15.51
CA PRO A 113 -4.54 13.06 -15.78
C PRO A 113 -5.04 14.10 -14.77
N ALA A 114 -4.62 13.96 -13.51
CA ALA A 114 -5.06 14.86 -12.45
C ALA A 114 -4.36 16.22 -12.46
N THR A 115 -3.15 16.30 -13.04
CA THR A 115 -2.30 17.51 -12.98
C THR A 115 -1.97 18.11 -14.33
N GLY A 116 -2.16 17.36 -15.43
CA GLY A 116 -1.74 17.75 -16.78
C GLY A 116 -0.21 17.84 -16.95
N MET A 117 0.57 17.32 -16.00
CA MET A 117 2.02 17.40 -16.05
C MET A 117 2.62 16.35 -16.99
N GLN A 118 3.79 16.65 -17.51
CA GLN A 118 4.61 15.63 -18.17
C GLN A 118 5.18 14.67 -17.12
N TRP A 119 5.04 13.36 -17.36
CA TRP A 119 5.53 12.34 -16.41
C TRP A 119 7.06 12.35 -16.31
N PRO A 120 7.64 12.59 -15.13
CA PRO A 120 9.10 12.68 -15.00
C PRO A 120 9.77 11.29 -14.98
N GLU A 121 11.05 11.28 -15.33
CA GLU A 121 11.89 10.11 -15.21
C GLU A 121 12.02 9.62 -13.75
N MET A 122 12.31 8.33 -13.56
CA MET A 122 12.41 7.71 -12.24
C MET A 122 13.40 8.41 -11.30
N LYS A 123 14.50 8.95 -11.85
CA LYS A 123 15.50 9.69 -11.07
C LYS A 123 14.90 10.94 -10.42
N GLU A 124 14.11 11.71 -11.15
CA GLU A 124 13.45 12.91 -10.65
C GLU A 124 12.34 12.53 -9.66
N ARG A 125 11.47 11.57 -10.00
CA ARG A 125 10.41 11.10 -9.10
C ARG A 125 10.97 10.66 -7.75
N PHE A 126 12.08 9.95 -7.76
CA PHE A 126 12.77 9.54 -6.54
C PHE A 126 13.39 10.71 -5.78
N ALA A 127 13.98 11.69 -6.48
CA ALA A 127 14.53 12.89 -5.84
C ALA A 127 13.43 13.70 -5.14
N ARG A 128 12.28 13.91 -5.80
CA ARG A 128 11.09 14.56 -5.23
C ARG A 128 10.58 13.82 -3.99
N MET A 129 10.46 12.48 -4.04
CA MET A 129 10.03 11.69 -2.88
C MET A 129 10.99 11.82 -1.69
N ARG A 130 12.30 11.80 -1.93
CA ARG A 130 13.31 12.00 -0.87
C ARG A 130 13.18 13.37 -0.20
N GLU A 131 12.96 14.40 -0.99
CA GLU A 131 12.79 15.76 -0.50
C GLU A 131 11.46 15.89 0.27
N SER A 132 10.39 15.32 -0.24
CA SER A 132 9.10 15.25 0.45
C SER A 132 9.20 14.62 1.83
N VAL A 133 9.88 13.48 1.96
CA VAL A 133 10.06 12.80 3.27
C VAL A 133 10.81 13.70 4.26
N ARG A 134 11.83 14.44 3.80
CA ARG A 134 12.55 15.39 4.67
C ARG A 134 11.63 16.49 5.16
N LEU A 135 10.91 17.14 4.25
CA LEU A 135 9.98 18.22 4.59
C LEU A 135 8.86 17.74 5.52
N ILE A 136 8.24 16.59 5.21
CA ILE A 136 7.17 16.00 6.05
C ILE A 136 7.67 15.79 7.49
N ARG A 137 8.86 15.21 7.65
CA ARG A 137 9.44 14.95 8.99
C ARG A 137 9.76 16.23 9.74
N GLN A 138 10.34 17.23 9.07
CA GLN A 138 10.60 18.51 9.70
C GLN A 138 9.31 19.18 10.19
N LEU A 139 8.26 19.19 9.38
CA LEU A 139 6.97 19.75 9.75
C LEU A 139 6.32 19.03 10.95
N TRP A 140 6.62 17.75 11.17
CA TRP A 140 6.11 17.02 12.34
C TRP A 140 6.93 17.22 13.61
N THR A 141 8.21 17.59 13.49
CA THR A 141 9.15 17.68 14.63
C THR A 141 9.56 19.08 14.98
N GLU A 142 9.41 20.03 14.07
CA GLU A 142 9.87 21.41 14.24
C GLU A 142 8.72 22.41 14.07
N ASP A 143 8.89 23.62 14.57
CA ASP A 143 8.02 24.76 14.34
C ASP A 143 8.70 25.78 13.42
N ARG A 144 7.89 26.58 12.71
CA ARG A 144 8.37 27.63 11.81
C ARG A 144 9.39 27.13 10.78
N VAL A 145 9.06 26.01 10.14
CA VAL A 145 9.92 25.34 9.16
C VAL A 145 10.06 26.21 7.90
N SER A 146 11.27 26.68 7.64
CA SER A 146 11.68 27.28 6.39
C SER A 146 12.55 26.28 5.65
N PHE A 147 12.00 25.67 4.62
CA PHE A 147 12.63 24.61 3.84
C PHE A 147 12.97 25.14 2.45
N GLU A 148 14.21 24.98 2.04
CA GLU A 148 14.68 25.29 0.68
C GLU A 148 15.18 24.01 0.03
N GLY A 149 14.40 23.46 -0.89
CA GLY A 149 14.74 22.28 -1.65
C GLY A 149 14.83 22.56 -3.15
N ASP A 150 15.15 21.54 -3.91
CA ASP A 150 15.16 21.60 -5.38
C ASP A 150 13.74 21.63 -5.97
N TYR A 151 12.75 21.11 -5.23
CA TYR A 151 11.37 20.93 -5.69
C TYR A 151 10.33 21.60 -4.78
N TYR A 152 10.62 21.74 -3.49
CA TYR A 152 9.65 22.27 -2.51
C TYR A 152 10.29 23.33 -1.65
N THR A 153 9.50 24.33 -1.32
CA THR A 153 9.89 25.40 -0.39
C THR A 153 8.77 25.67 0.60
N THR A 154 9.15 26.04 1.82
CA THR A 154 8.23 26.61 2.83
C THR A 154 8.88 27.76 3.53
N GLU A 155 8.08 28.68 4.05
CA GLU A 155 8.55 29.82 4.81
C GLU A 155 7.82 29.88 6.16
N SER A 156 8.56 29.67 7.25
CA SER A 156 8.05 29.71 8.63
C SER A 156 6.76 28.88 8.86
N ALA A 157 6.62 27.73 8.16
CA ALA A 157 5.43 26.90 8.22
C ALA A 157 5.38 26.12 9.54
N THR A 158 4.21 26.07 10.18
CA THR A 158 3.98 25.30 11.41
C THR A 158 2.69 24.48 11.30
N ILE A 159 2.76 23.20 11.62
CA ILE A 159 1.59 22.36 11.86
C ILE A 159 1.27 22.44 13.36
N TYR A 160 0.10 22.97 13.71
CA TYR A 160 -0.29 23.19 15.11
C TYR A 160 -0.79 21.92 15.79
N ASP A 161 -1.51 21.07 15.08
CA ASP A 161 -2.03 19.81 15.60
C ASP A 161 -1.17 18.66 15.09
N LYS A 162 -0.24 18.22 15.92
CA LYS A 162 0.72 17.15 15.66
C LYS A 162 0.57 16.03 16.69
N PRO A 163 0.77 14.75 16.32
CA PRO A 163 0.84 13.68 17.31
C PRO A 163 2.12 13.81 18.16
N ASP A 164 2.09 13.31 19.40
CA ASP A 164 3.26 13.30 20.30
C ASP A 164 4.44 12.52 19.69
N LYS A 165 4.15 11.47 18.94
CA LYS A 165 5.13 10.70 18.15
C LYS A 165 4.85 10.88 16.67
N PRO A 166 5.86 11.20 15.85
CA PRO A 166 5.67 11.29 14.40
C PRO A 166 5.05 10.03 13.81
N VAL A 167 4.15 10.20 12.84
CA VAL A 167 3.56 9.06 12.12
C VAL A 167 4.66 8.27 11.41
N PRO A 168 4.70 6.93 11.53
CA PRO A 168 5.67 6.12 10.81
C PRO A 168 5.51 6.24 9.29
N ILE A 169 6.64 6.41 8.59
CA ILE A 169 6.68 6.49 7.12
C ILE A 169 7.23 5.17 6.57
N TYR A 170 6.37 4.41 5.87
CA TYR A 170 6.77 3.20 5.17
C TYR A 170 6.99 3.51 3.68
N VAL A 171 8.10 3.03 3.13
CA VAL A 171 8.48 3.33 1.74
C VAL A 171 8.30 2.10 0.86
N ALA A 172 7.50 2.25 -0.18
CA ALA A 172 7.29 1.20 -1.17
C ALA A 172 8.40 1.19 -2.21
N ALA A 173 8.90 -0.01 -2.52
CA ALA A 173 9.89 -0.17 -3.56
C ALA A 173 9.64 -1.38 -4.46
N ALA A 174 9.90 -1.18 -5.76
CA ALA A 174 9.94 -2.21 -6.78
C ALA A 174 11.36 -2.42 -7.38
N GLY A 175 12.34 -1.65 -6.89
CA GLY A 175 13.72 -1.71 -7.36
C GLY A 175 14.74 -1.41 -6.27
N PRO A 176 16.04 -1.72 -6.50
CA PRO A 176 17.09 -1.71 -5.48
C PRO A 176 17.35 -0.32 -4.88
N MET A 177 17.34 0.73 -5.69
CA MET A 177 17.63 2.09 -5.23
C MET A 177 16.62 2.59 -4.18
N VAL A 178 15.32 2.40 -4.44
CA VAL A 178 14.25 2.79 -3.51
C VAL A 178 14.20 1.85 -2.31
N ALA A 179 14.49 0.55 -2.50
CA ALA A 179 14.58 -0.42 -1.42
C ALA A 179 15.70 -0.05 -0.42
N LYS A 180 16.87 0.34 -0.91
CA LYS A 180 17.98 0.84 -0.07
C LYS A 180 17.57 2.11 0.69
N TYR A 181 16.87 3.02 0.04
CA TYR A 181 16.34 4.22 0.69
C TYR A 181 15.29 3.88 1.76
N ALA A 182 14.38 2.93 1.47
CA ALA A 182 13.41 2.44 2.45
C ALA A 182 14.10 1.93 3.72
N GLY A 183 15.15 1.12 3.57
CA GLY A 183 15.95 0.65 4.69
C GLY A 183 16.63 1.77 5.46
N ARG A 184 17.18 2.77 4.77
CA ARG A 184 17.95 3.85 5.39
C ARG A 184 17.09 4.92 6.04
N MET A 185 15.99 5.30 5.40
CA MET A 185 15.20 6.49 5.78
C MET A 185 13.77 6.16 6.17
N GLY A 186 13.22 5.01 5.80
CA GLY A 186 11.89 4.56 6.18
C GLY A 186 11.81 4.09 7.63
N ASP A 187 10.61 4.06 8.16
CA ASP A 187 10.25 3.37 9.40
C ASP A 187 9.75 1.95 9.12
N GLY A 188 9.49 1.64 7.85
CA GLY A 188 9.16 0.34 7.30
C GLY A 188 9.35 0.31 5.78
N PHE A 189 9.24 -0.89 5.24
CA PHE A 189 9.36 -1.20 3.81
C PHE A 189 8.08 -1.84 3.30
N ILE A 190 7.64 -1.47 2.09
CA ILE A 190 6.46 -2.03 1.42
C ILE A 190 6.86 -2.61 0.06
N CYS A 191 6.32 -3.79 -0.28
CA CYS A 191 6.29 -4.28 -1.65
C CYS A 191 5.02 -5.12 -1.92
N THR A 192 4.91 -5.67 -3.14
CA THR A 192 3.75 -6.49 -3.55
C THR A 192 4.18 -7.88 -3.98
N SER A 193 3.37 -8.88 -3.71
CA SER A 193 3.55 -10.28 -4.10
C SER A 193 3.26 -10.53 -5.59
N GLY A 194 3.33 -11.79 -5.98
CA GLY A 194 3.03 -12.23 -7.36
C GLY A 194 4.12 -11.82 -8.36
N LYS A 195 5.35 -11.68 -7.94
CA LYS A 195 6.55 -11.44 -8.76
C LYS A 195 7.50 -12.63 -8.65
N ALA A 196 8.50 -12.68 -9.53
CA ALA A 196 9.56 -13.67 -9.44
C ALA A 196 10.29 -13.57 -8.09
N MET A 197 10.65 -14.70 -7.49
CA MET A 197 11.23 -14.78 -6.15
C MET A 197 12.56 -14.01 -6.05
N GLU A 198 13.33 -14.00 -7.13
CA GLU A 198 14.61 -13.30 -7.25
C GLU A 198 14.48 -11.78 -7.03
N LEU A 199 13.31 -11.21 -7.31
CA LEU A 199 13.05 -9.80 -6.99
C LEU A 199 13.21 -9.53 -5.49
N TYR A 200 12.66 -10.42 -4.66
CA TYR A 200 12.71 -10.27 -3.21
C TYR A 200 14.09 -10.65 -2.65
N THR A 201 14.61 -11.81 -3.05
CA THR A 201 15.82 -12.39 -2.46
C THR A 201 17.12 -11.73 -2.92
N GLU A 202 17.18 -11.25 -4.15
CA GLU A 202 18.40 -10.70 -4.73
C GLU A 202 18.39 -9.16 -4.85
N LYS A 203 17.20 -8.55 -4.98
CA LYS A 203 17.11 -7.11 -5.25
C LYS A 203 16.52 -6.30 -4.10
N LEU A 204 15.37 -6.69 -3.54
CA LEU A 204 14.70 -5.83 -2.58
C LEU A 204 15.27 -6.01 -1.17
N LEU A 205 15.19 -7.21 -0.60
CA LEU A 205 15.57 -7.46 0.80
C LEU A 205 17.06 -7.20 1.11
N PRO A 206 18.02 -7.58 0.23
CA PRO A 206 19.43 -7.21 0.44
C PRO A 206 19.65 -5.70 0.47
N ASN A 207 18.98 -4.95 -0.43
CA ASN A 207 19.11 -3.49 -0.46
C ASN A 207 18.42 -2.83 0.74
N VAL A 208 17.29 -3.36 1.22
CA VAL A 208 16.68 -2.89 2.49
C VAL A 208 17.66 -3.13 3.64
N ALA A 209 18.27 -4.31 3.75
CA ALA A 209 19.24 -4.64 4.80
C ALA A 209 20.48 -3.74 4.74
N GLU A 210 21.02 -3.50 3.54
CA GLU A 210 22.13 -2.56 3.34
C GLU A 210 21.73 -1.14 3.75
N GLY A 211 20.54 -0.68 3.35
CA GLY A 211 20.00 0.61 3.77
C GLY A 211 19.90 0.73 5.29
N ARG A 212 19.42 -0.31 5.96
CA ARG A 212 19.33 -0.38 7.43
C ARG A 212 20.69 -0.27 8.09
N SER A 213 21.70 -0.97 7.59
CA SER A 213 23.06 -0.92 8.14
C SER A 213 23.72 0.47 8.01
N LEU A 214 23.28 1.27 7.06
CA LEU A 214 23.75 2.65 6.83
C LEU A 214 22.87 3.72 7.52
N SER A 215 21.81 3.30 8.21
CA SER A 215 20.91 4.22 8.90
C SER A 215 21.48 4.66 10.24
N SER A 216 21.40 5.96 10.52
CA SER A 216 21.64 6.51 11.87
C SER A 216 20.36 6.55 12.72
N ARG A 217 19.23 6.09 12.15
CA ARG A 217 17.93 6.13 12.82
C ARG A 217 17.71 4.85 13.62
N ASP A 218 17.30 5.02 14.86
CA ASP A 218 16.83 3.90 15.68
C ASP A 218 15.36 3.60 15.35
N VAL A 219 15.11 2.46 14.74
CA VAL A 219 13.78 1.93 14.41
C VAL A 219 13.77 0.45 14.80
N PRO A 220 13.56 0.15 16.09
CA PRO A 220 13.67 -1.23 16.60
C PRO A 220 12.62 -2.15 15.97
N ASP A 221 11.41 -1.66 15.78
CA ASP A 221 10.28 -2.42 15.22
C ASP A 221 10.13 -2.21 13.71
N TYR A 222 11.24 -2.22 12.96
CA TYR A 222 11.21 -2.02 11.51
C TYR A 222 10.38 -3.10 10.81
N GLU A 223 9.26 -2.69 10.23
CA GLU A 223 8.37 -3.60 9.54
C GLU A 223 8.73 -3.77 8.05
N LYS A 224 8.69 -5.02 7.60
CA LYS A 224 8.72 -5.38 6.19
C LYS A 224 7.33 -5.85 5.80
N MET A 225 6.58 -4.96 5.18
CA MET A 225 5.20 -5.19 4.74
C MET A 225 5.18 -5.71 3.30
N ILE A 226 4.36 -6.72 3.04
CA ILE A 226 4.07 -7.19 1.69
C ILE A 226 2.57 -7.29 1.47
N GLU A 227 2.08 -6.70 0.38
CA GLU A 227 0.73 -6.92 -0.10
C GLU A 227 0.66 -8.28 -0.78
N VAL A 228 0.03 -9.26 -0.13
CA VAL A 228 -0.11 -10.63 -0.64
C VAL A 228 -1.43 -10.76 -1.38
N LYS A 229 -1.33 -11.00 -2.68
CA LYS A 229 -2.49 -11.21 -3.55
C LYS A 229 -3.03 -12.62 -3.37
N VAL A 230 -4.27 -12.72 -2.88
CA VAL A 230 -4.92 -13.98 -2.54
C VAL A 230 -6.33 -14.04 -3.10
N SER A 231 -6.71 -15.15 -3.68
CA SER A 231 -8.09 -15.43 -4.09
C SER A 231 -8.50 -16.78 -3.50
N PHE A 232 -9.26 -16.73 -2.41
CA PHE A 232 -9.69 -17.88 -1.63
C PHE A 232 -11.23 -17.95 -1.60
N ASP A 233 -11.77 -19.03 -2.09
CA ASP A 233 -13.17 -19.37 -1.94
C ASP A 233 -13.32 -20.90 -1.86
N THR A 234 -14.44 -21.39 -1.34
CA THR A 234 -14.79 -22.81 -1.37
C THR A 234 -15.21 -23.28 -2.77
N ASP A 235 -15.49 -22.35 -3.67
CA ASP A 235 -15.79 -22.57 -5.08
C ASP A 235 -14.56 -22.16 -5.92
N LYS A 236 -13.99 -23.15 -6.64
CA LYS A 236 -12.78 -22.96 -7.45
C LYS A 236 -13.00 -22.01 -8.64
N ASP A 237 -14.16 -22.08 -9.28
CA ASP A 237 -14.46 -21.24 -10.43
C ASP A 237 -14.63 -19.79 -9.98
N ARG A 238 -15.27 -19.55 -8.85
CA ARG A 238 -15.37 -18.23 -8.24
C ARG A 238 -13.99 -17.68 -7.91
N ALA A 239 -13.16 -18.43 -7.19
CA ALA A 239 -11.80 -18.01 -6.85
C ALA A 239 -10.97 -17.62 -8.08
N MET A 240 -11.15 -18.32 -9.20
CA MET A 240 -10.49 -18.01 -10.47
C MET A 240 -11.08 -16.76 -11.13
N GLN A 241 -12.41 -16.68 -11.28
CA GLN A 241 -13.09 -15.60 -12.00
C GLN A 241 -12.98 -14.26 -11.28
N ASP A 242 -12.94 -14.25 -9.96
CA ASP A 242 -12.77 -13.03 -9.16
C ASP A 242 -11.49 -12.26 -9.54
N THR A 243 -10.45 -12.95 -10.00
CA THR A 243 -9.19 -12.31 -10.42
C THR A 243 -9.32 -11.40 -11.65
N ARG A 244 -10.39 -11.55 -12.44
CA ARG A 244 -10.61 -10.76 -13.66
C ARG A 244 -10.69 -9.26 -13.42
N HIS A 245 -11.31 -8.83 -12.32
CA HIS A 245 -11.41 -7.39 -12.02
C HIS A 245 -10.05 -6.72 -12.02
N TRP A 246 -9.01 -7.44 -11.57
CA TRP A 246 -7.65 -6.95 -11.42
C TRP A 246 -6.70 -7.42 -12.54
N ALA A 247 -7.22 -7.81 -13.69
CA ALA A 247 -6.43 -8.34 -14.81
C ALA A 247 -5.34 -7.36 -15.28
N ALA A 248 -5.56 -6.05 -15.16
CA ALA A 248 -4.55 -5.02 -15.44
C ALA A 248 -3.24 -5.21 -14.66
N LEU A 249 -3.26 -5.84 -13.48
CA LEU A 249 -2.05 -6.13 -12.71
C LEU A 249 -1.17 -7.20 -13.38
N ALA A 250 -1.71 -8.02 -14.28
CA ALA A 250 -0.98 -9.04 -15.03
C ALA A 250 -0.37 -8.53 -16.35
N LEU A 251 -0.69 -7.30 -16.75
CA LEU A 251 -0.01 -6.64 -17.87
C LEU A 251 1.47 -6.41 -17.53
N SER A 252 2.35 -6.60 -18.50
CA SER A 252 3.77 -6.30 -18.36
C SER A 252 4.01 -4.79 -18.23
N PRO A 253 5.20 -4.35 -17.78
CA PRO A 253 5.54 -2.93 -17.78
C PRO A 253 5.40 -2.29 -19.16
N ASP A 254 5.80 -2.98 -20.24
CA ASP A 254 5.74 -2.47 -21.60
C ASP A 254 4.29 -2.32 -22.10
N GLU A 255 3.39 -3.26 -21.71
CA GLU A 255 1.96 -3.18 -22.04
C GLU A 255 1.25 -2.04 -21.29
N LYS A 256 1.74 -1.65 -20.12
CA LYS A 256 1.18 -0.55 -19.31
C LYS A 256 1.81 0.81 -19.60
N MET A 257 2.98 0.83 -20.24
CA MET A 257 3.76 2.04 -20.43
C MET A 257 2.95 3.07 -21.24
N SER A 258 2.79 4.26 -20.65
CA SER A 258 2.03 5.38 -21.24
C SER A 258 0.52 5.17 -21.33
N VAL A 259 -0.05 4.19 -20.64
CA VAL A 259 -1.50 4.03 -20.51
C VAL A 259 -1.98 4.78 -19.26
N GLU A 260 -2.58 5.95 -19.49
CA GLU A 260 -3.02 6.88 -18.43
C GLU A 260 -4.55 7.01 -18.38
N ASP A 261 -5.26 6.29 -19.26
CA ASP A 261 -6.71 6.24 -19.33
C ASP A 261 -7.20 4.87 -18.80
N PRO A 262 -8.02 4.84 -17.74
CA PRO A 262 -8.62 3.61 -17.23
C PRO A 262 -9.43 2.83 -18.26
N LEU A 263 -10.05 3.50 -19.23
CA LEU A 263 -10.81 2.84 -20.30
C LEU A 263 -9.89 2.08 -21.26
N GLU A 264 -8.74 2.64 -21.60
CA GLU A 264 -7.74 1.95 -22.43
C GLU A 264 -7.06 0.83 -21.63
N MET A 265 -6.80 1.04 -20.35
CA MET A 265 -6.27 -0.01 -19.45
C MET A 265 -7.23 -1.20 -19.34
N GLU A 266 -8.54 -0.94 -19.22
CA GLU A 266 -9.58 -1.97 -19.18
C GLU A 266 -9.62 -2.78 -20.47
N LYS A 267 -9.57 -2.16 -21.65
CA LYS A 267 -9.52 -2.87 -22.93
C LYS A 267 -8.35 -3.83 -23.03
N LEU A 268 -7.16 -3.41 -22.60
CA LEU A 268 -5.98 -4.27 -22.57
C LEU A 268 -6.15 -5.42 -21.57
N ALA A 269 -6.69 -5.15 -20.40
CA ALA A 269 -6.92 -6.13 -19.35
C ALA A 269 -7.98 -7.17 -19.73
N ASP A 270 -9.09 -6.74 -20.32
CA ASP A 270 -10.20 -7.62 -20.72
C ASP A 270 -9.82 -8.58 -21.87
N ALA A 271 -8.79 -8.22 -22.66
CA ALA A 271 -8.25 -9.10 -23.69
C ALA A 271 -7.42 -10.27 -23.12
N LEU A 272 -7.06 -10.24 -21.81
CA LEU A 272 -6.27 -11.30 -21.20
C LEU A 272 -7.11 -12.52 -20.86
N PRO A 273 -6.58 -13.75 -21.06
CA PRO A 273 -7.22 -14.95 -20.51
C PRO A 273 -7.20 -14.90 -18.98
N VAL A 274 -8.21 -15.55 -18.35
CA VAL A 274 -8.34 -15.52 -16.88
C VAL A 274 -7.14 -16.13 -16.17
N GLU A 275 -6.50 -17.13 -16.77
CA GLU A 275 -5.30 -17.78 -16.25
C GLU A 275 -4.13 -16.79 -16.12
N ARG A 276 -4.02 -15.84 -17.06
CA ARG A 276 -3.01 -14.76 -16.97
C ARG A 276 -3.34 -13.78 -15.85
N ALA A 277 -4.59 -13.37 -15.72
CA ALA A 277 -5.04 -12.55 -14.60
C ALA A 277 -4.74 -13.24 -13.25
N ALA A 278 -5.11 -14.52 -13.14
CA ALA A 278 -4.91 -15.34 -11.95
C ALA A 278 -3.44 -15.59 -11.60
N SER A 279 -2.52 -15.53 -12.57
CA SER A 279 -1.09 -15.78 -12.34
C SER A 279 -0.43 -14.85 -11.29
N ARG A 280 -1.07 -13.73 -10.99
CA ARG A 280 -0.61 -12.77 -9.97
C ARG A 280 -1.09 -13.10 -8.56
N TRP A 281 -1.95 -14.09 -8.41
CA TRP A 281 -2.67 -14.41 -7.19
C TRP A 281 -2.33 -15.81 -6.66
N ILE A 282 -2.45 -15.99 -5.37
CA ILE A 282 -2.60 -17.32 -4.77
C ILE A 282 -4.06 -17.69 -4.92
N VAL A 283 -4.39 -18.55 -5.88
CA VAL A 283 -5.77 -19.02 -6.14
C VAL A 283 -5.89 -20.45 -5.68
N SER A 284 -6.73 -20.72 -4.69
CA SER A 284 -7.00 -22.07 -4.19
C SER A 284 -8.29 -22.12 -3.38
N THR A 285 -8.86 -23.30 -3.25
CA THR A 285 -9.96 -23.64 -2.33
C THR A 285 -9.45 -24.34 -1.06
N ASP A 286 -8.16 -24.64 -1.00
CA ASP A 286 -7.52 -25.29 0.13
C ASP A 286 -6.82 -24.26 1.03
N PRO A 287 -7.28 -24.10 2.29
CA PRO A 287 -6.64 -23.17 3.21
C PRO A 287 -5.19 -23.55 3.57
N ASP A 288 -4.83 -24.83 3.54
CA ASP A 288 -3.46 -25.26 3.83
C ASP A 288 -2.52 -24.88 2.67
N GLU A 289 -2.97 -24.95 1.42
CA GLU A 289 -2.21 -24.44 0.29
C GLU A 289 -1.97 -22.91 0.41
N HIS A 290 -3.01 -22.14 0.81
CA HIS A 290 -2.84 -20.70 1.07
C HIS A 290 -1.79 -20.45 2.15
N VAL A 291 -1.87 -21.16 3.27
CA VAL A 291 -0.93 -21.02 4.38
C VAL A 291 0.50 -21.31 3.92
N GLU A 292 0.75 -22.43 3.25
CA GLU A 292 2.09 -22.80 2.79
C GLU A 292 2.68 -21.78 1.80
N ARG A 293 1.89 -21.26 0.88
CA ARG A 293 2.36 -20.25 -0.08
C ARG A 293 2.60 -18.89 0.58
N ILE A 294 1.80 -18.50 1.56
CA ILE A 294 1.98 -17.26 2.32
C ILE A 294 3.21 -17.33 3.22
N LYS A 295 3.46 -18.47 3.87
CA LYS A 295 4.63 -18.70 4.73
C LYS A 295 5.95 -18.43 4.02
N THR A 296 6.03 -18.64 2.71
CA THR A 296 7.25 -18.34 1.95
C THR A 296 7.67 -16.88 2.10
N TYR A 297 6.73 -15.96 2.12
CA TYR A 297 7.04 -14.53 2.34
C TYR A 297 7.50 -14.26 3.77
N HIS A 298 6.87 -14.89 4.75
CA HIS A 298 7.29 -14.74 6.15
C HIS A 298 8.72 -15.25 6.36
N TYR A 299 9.08 -16.39 5.78
CA TYR A 299 10.44 -16.95 5.88
C TYR A 299 11.51 -16.10 5.18
N LEU A 300 11.12 -15.25 4.23
CA LEU A 300 11.98 -14.20 3.67
C LEU A 300 12.17 -13.02 4.64
N GLY A 301 11.42 -13.00 5.75
CA GLY A 301 11.49 -11.98 6.79
C GLY A 301 10.45 -10.88 6.68
N PHE A 302 9.40 -11.04 5.86
CA PHE A 302 8.23 -10.17 5.92
C PHE A 302 7.43 -10.49 7.18
N ASN A 303 7.14 -9.46 7.98
CA ASN A 303 6.44 -9.59 9.26
C ASN A 303 5.09 -8.88 9.29
N HIS A 304 4.71 -8.20 8.20
CA HIS A 304 3.41 -7.58 8.02
C HIS A 304 2.82 -8.01 6.66
N LEU A 305 1.88 -8.94 6.69
CA LEU A 305 1.25 -9.54 5.51
C LEU A 305 -0.12 -8.91 5.30
N VAL A 306 -0.29 -8.12 4.25
CA VAL A 306 -1.54 -7.42 3.94
C VAL A 306 -2.23 -8.13 2.79
N PHE A 307 -3.38 -8.75 3.05
CA PHE A 307 -4.08 -9.58 2.08
C PHE A 307 -4.97 -8.74 1.16
N HIS A 308 -4.71 -8.82 -0.13
CA HIS A 308 -5.50 -8.26 -1.19
C HIS A 308 -6.35 -9.35 -1.84
N ALA A 309 -7.67 -9.29 -1.68
CA ALA A 309 -8.62 -10.19 -2.31
C ALA A 309 -9.27 -9.52 -3.52
N PRO A 310 -9.41 -10.20 -4.68
CA PRO A 310 -9.88 -9.61 -5.92
C PRO A 310 -11.41 -9.61 -6.08
N GLY A 311 -12.12 -10.46 -5.32
CA GLY A 311 -13.54 -10.69 -5.48
C GLY A 311 -14.43 -9.55 -5.00
N PRO A 312 -15.68 -9.48 -5.51
CA PRO A 312 -16.64 -8.45 -5.10
C PRO A 312 -17.21 -8.67 -3.70
N ASP A 313 -17.22 -9.90 -3.19
CA ASP A 313 -17.76 -10.25 -1.87
C ASP A 313 -16.64 -10.27 -0.82
N GLN A 314 -16.24 -9.09 -0.38
CA GLN A 314 -15.18 -8.94 0.61
C GLN A 314 -15.59 -9.44 2.01
N ALA A 315 -16.87 -9.38 2.35
CA ALA A 315 -17.35 -9.90 3.63
C ALA A 315 -17.13 -11.41 3.70
N ARG A 316 -17.54 -12.14 2.65
CA ARG A 316 -17.32 -13.58 2.52
C ARG A 316 -15.83 -13.94 2.56
N PHE A 317 -14.99 -13.20 1.84
CA PHE A 317 -13.53 -13.39 1.89
C PHE A 317 -12.99 -13.27 3.32
N MET A 318 -13.36 -12.21 4.04
CA MET A 318 -12.89 -11.98 5.41
C MET A 318 -13.37 -13.07 6.37
N ASP A 319 -14.62 -13.52 6.25
CA ASP A 319 -15.15 -14.61 7.08
C ASP A 319 -14.38 -15.91 6.86
N LEU A 320 -14.20 -16.31 5.60
CA LEU A 320 -13.44 -17.52 5.25
C LEU A 320 -11.97 -17.43 5.70
N TYR A 321 -11.35 -16.26 5.56
CA TYR A 321 -9.95 -16.06 5.98
C TYR A 321 -9.79 -16.08 7.49
N ALA A 322 -10.70 -15.42 8.22
CA ALA A 322 -10.70 -15.41 9.68
C ALA A 322 -10.96 -16.80 10.27
N GLU A 323 -11.79 -17.61 9.62
CA GLU A 323 -12.10 -18.97 10.08
C GLU A 323 -11.00 -19.98 9.72
N HIS A 324 -10.48 -19.92 8.49
CA HIS A 324 -9.69 -21.04 7.96
C HIS A 324 -8.21 -20.77 7.77
N VAL A 325 -7.80 -19.52 7.46
CA VAL A 325 -6.41 -19.19 7.09
C VAL A 325 -5.65 -18.46 8.20
N MET A 326 -6.20 -17.38 8.73
CA MET A 326 -5.51 -16.55 9.73
C MET A 326 -5.14 -17.30 11.01
N PRO A 327 -6.01 -18.17 11.58
CA PRO A 327 -5.64 -18.94 12.78
C PRO A 327 -4.44 -19.87 12.54
N ARG A 328 -4.38 -20.50 11.35
CA ARG A 328 -3.27 -21.39 10.98
C ARG A 328 -1.96 -20.59 10.81
N LEU A 329 -2.03 -19.42 10.15
CA LEU A 329 -0.84 -18.55 10.03
C LEU A 329 -0.34 -18.10 11.40
N ARG A 330 -1.22 -17.65 12.30
CA ARG A 330 -0.83 -17.25 13.65
C ARG A 330 -0.22 -18.41 14.45
N ALA A 331 -0.82 -19.61 14.37
CA ALA A 331 -0.31 -20.77 15.09
C ALA A 331 1.06 -21.27 14.59
N GLN A 332 1.37 -21.09 13.32
CA GLN A 332 2.59 -21.60 12.69
C GLN A 332 3.74 -20.58 12.62
N LEU A 333 3.44 -19.28 12.72
CA LEU A 333 4.40 -18.19 12.47
C LEU A 333 4.58 -17.23 13.66
N SER A 334 3.91 -17.48 14.79
CA SER A 334 4.00 -16.66 16.02
C SER A 334 5.13 -17.10 16.93
#